data_3d34b6e5569729ddce1376855eba3cb3
#
_entry.id   3d34b6e5569729ddce1376855eba3cb3
#
_cell.length_a   1.000
_cell.length_b   1.000
_cell.length_c   1.000
_cell.angle_alpha   90.00
_cell.angle_beta   90.00
_cell.angle_gamma   90.00
#
_symmetry.space_group_name_H-M   'P 1'
#
loop_
_entity.id
_entity.type
_entity.pdbx_description
1 polymer ?
#
loop_
_entity_poly.entity_id
_entity_poly.type
_entity_poly.pdbx_seq_one_letter_code
_entity_poly.pdbx_strand_id
1 'polypeptide(L)'
;MSDHKLLILDDDQLTGETIRNVAEYAGMSVKVTTNAINFFNLLNEWQPTHIALDLIMPDMDGVEVLGALGEQLVTAKIIITSGVGHQVLQAAARSAAAHGLNIVGILPKPFNPKAFREMIDLPSLNAIDLLDGQHLQSSSSVPAITATDVAQAITNREITLAYQPKVDCTSGELVGFEALARWSHKEYGFIAPDIFIAIAEQNNLIDDLTILVFEQALPWFRQFC
;
A
#
# COMPACT_ATOMS: atom_id res chain seq x y z
N MET A 1 16.33 26.34 3.96
CA MET A 1 16.30 24.88 4.23
C MET A 1 14.90 24.58 4.71
N SER A 2 14.15 23.78 4.02
CA SER A 2 12.78 23.44 4.44
C SER A 2 12.87 22.64 5.74
N ASP A 3 12.19 23.11 6.78
CA ASP A 3 12.17 22.48 8.11
C ASP A 3 11.18 21.27 8.14
N HIS A 4 11.13 20.53 7.03
CA HIS A 4 10.24 19.38 6.88
C HIS A 4 10.88 18.15 7.53
N LYS A 5 10.17 17.61 8.52
CA LYS A 5 10.56 16.43 9.31
C LYS A 5 9.57 15.31 9.07
N LEU A 6 10.04 14.16 8.61
CA LEU A 6 9.23 12.97 8.39
C LEU A 6 9.55 11.90 9.43
N LEU A 7 8.55 11.46 10.17
CA LEU A 7 8.64 10.30 11.07
C LEU A 7 7.92 9.12 10.41
N ILE A 8 8.62 8.00 10.30
CA ILE A 8 8.13 6.78 9.65
C ILE A 8 7.94 5.71 10.71
N LEU A 9 6.75 5.10 10.73
CA LEU A 9 6.44 3.87 11.47
C LEU A 9 6.05 2.78 10.46
N ASP A 10 6.89 1.77 10.33
CA ASP A 10 6.71 0.64 9.42
C ASP A 10 7.49 -0.55 9.99
N ASP A 11 6.87 -1.72 10.15
CA ASP A 11 7.53 -2.92 10.68
C ASP A 11 8.53 -3.52 9.68
N ASP A 12 8.34 -3.27 8.38
CA ASP A 12 9.31 -3.61 7.35
C ASP A 12 10.40 -2.54 7.23
N GLN A 13 11.57 -2.87 7.80
CA GLN A 13 12.73 -1.98 7.77
C GLN A 13 13.14 -1.57 6.34
N LEU A 14 13.01 -2.47 5.35
CA LEU A 14 13.35 -2.18 3.95
C LEU A 14 12.40 -1.13 3.34
N THR A 15 11.11 -1.24 3.63
CA THR A 15 10.11 -0.25 3.23
C THR A 15 10.39 1.10 3.89
N GLY A 16 10.63 1.11 5.21
CA GLY A 16 11.00 2.33 5.94
C GLY A 16 12.24 3.03 5.39
N GLU A 17 13.30 2.27 5.08
CA GLU A 17 14.52 2.81 4.47
C GLU A 17 14.28 3.32 3.03
N THR A 18 13.41 2.68 2.28
CA THR A 18 13.05 3.14 0.93
C THR A 18 12.33 4.49 0.99
N ILE A 19 11.37 4.65 1.90
CA ILE A 19 10.68 5.93 2.14
C ILE A 19 11.68 6.99 2.61
N ARG A 20 12.59 6.63 3.54
CA ARG A 20 13.67 7.51 4.01
C ARG A 20 14.47 8.07 2.84
N ASN A 21 15.02 7.20 2.00
CA ASN A 21 15.87 7.62 0.88
C ASN A 21 15.16 8.61 -0.06
N VAL A 22 13.87 8.37 -0.34
CA VAL A 22 13.07 9.25 -1.19
C VAL A 22 12.82 10.60 -0.54
N ALA A 23 12.51 10.61 0.76
CA ALA A 23 12.25 11.83 1.52
C ALA A 23 13.52 12.67 1.75
N GLU A 24 14.66 12.03 2.05
CA GLU A 24 15.95 12.70 2.18
C GLU A 24 16.40 13.32 0.85
N TYR A 25 16.17 12.62 -0.27
CA TYR A 25 16.42 13.18 -1.60
C TYR A 25 15.53 14.40 -1.89
N ALA A 26 14.33 14.46 -1.31
CA ALA A 26 13.44 15.64 -1.36
C ALA A 26 13.81 16.73 -0.35
N GLY A 27 14.90 16.55 0.42
CA GLY A 27 15.42 17.57 1.36
C GLY A 27 14.76 17.54 2.74
N MET A 28 14.08 16.46 3.11
CA MET A 28 13.48 16.29 4.45
C MET A 28 14.49 15.71 5.44
N SER A 29 14.33 16.05 6.72
CA SER A 29 14.95 15.30 7.81
C SER A 29 14.07 14.10 8.13
N VAL A 30 14.66 12.89 8.27
CA VAL A 30 13.87 11.66 8.42
C VAL A 30 14.29 10.85 9.62
N LYS A 31 13.31 10.32 10.36
CA LYS A 31 13.50 9.28 11.39
C LYS A 31 12.60 8.10 11.06
N VAL A 32 13.14 6.89 11.22
CA VAL A 32 12.41 5.62 11.00
C VAL A 32 12.41 4.83 12.29
N THR A 33 11.30 4.20 12.58
CA THR A 33 11.16 3.23 13.66
C THR A 33 10.21 2.11 13.25
N THR A 34 10.47 0.92 13.75
CA THR A 34 9.61 -0.26 13.59
C THR A 34 8.77 -0.52 14.86
N ASN A 35 8.90 0.32 15.88
CA ASN A 35 8.30 0.13 17.18
C ASN A 35 7.42 1.33 17.57
N ALA A 36 6.18 1.06 17.95
CA ALA A 36 5.21 2.09 18.29
C ALA A 36 5.58 2.89 19.55
N ILE A 37 6.17 2.28 20.56
CA ILE A 37 6.61 2.99 21.78
C ILE A 37 7.66 4.04 21.42
N ASN A 38 8.65 3.62 20.62
CA ASN A 38 9.69 4.52 20.16
C ASN A 38 9.13 5.60 19.23
N PHE A 39 8.11 5.26 18.42
CA PHE A 39 7.42 6.21 17.56
C PHE A 39 6.80 7.37 18.37
N PHE A 40 6.04 7.07 19.42
CA PHE A 40 5.43 8.09 20.25
C PHE A 40 6.46 8.92 21.03
N ASN A 41 7.56 8.33 21.47
CA ASN A 41 8.68 9.08 22.06
C ASN A 41 9.26 10.08 21.05
N LEU A 42 9.56 9.62 19.84
CA LEU A 42 10.09 10.47 18.78
C LEU A 42 9.08 11.54 18.33
N LEU A 43 7.80 11.21 18.29
CA LEU A 43 6.72 12.15 17.99
C LEU A 43 6.76 13.35 18.96
N ASN A 44 6.85 13.09 20.26
CA ASN A 44 6.85 14.11 21.30
C ASN A 44 8.16 14.92 21.33
N GLU A 45 9.31 14.25 21.21
CA GLU A 45 10.61 14.92 21.31
C GLU A 45 10.98 15.70 20.05
N TRP A 46 10.64 15.16 18.89
CA TRP A 46 11.11 15.68 17.61
C TRP A 46 10.09 16.53 16.86
N GLN A 47 8.79 16.39 17.18
CA GLN A 47 7.69 17.12 16.57
C GLN A 47 7.76 17.11 15.03
N PRO A 48 7.50 15.98 14.38
CA PRO A 48 7.54 15.86 12.94
C PRO A 48 6.46 16.72 12.29
N THR A 49 6.73 17.21 11.08
CA THR A 49 5.75 17.91 10.24
C THR A 49 4.96 16.93 9.38
N HIS A 50 5.50 15.74 9.16
CA HIS A 50 4.91 14.66 8.37
C HIS A 50 5.12 13.33 9.09
N ILE A 51 4.15 12.43 8.91
CA ILE A 51 4.17 11.05 9.41
C ILE A 51 3.87 10.14 8.23
N ALA A 52 4.67 9.09 8.04
CA ALA A 52 4.31 7.94 7.20
C ALA A 52 4.02 6.76 8.12
N LEU A 53 2.81 6.22 8.02
CA LEU A 53 2.30 5.20 8.93
C LEU A 53 1.86 3.97 8.15
N ASP A 54 2.45 2.81 8.45
CA ASP A 54 1.90 1.53 8.02
C ASP A 54 0.67 1.16 8.84
N LEU A 55 -0.34 0.63 8.17
CA LEU A 55 -1.55 0.16 8.84
C LEU A 55 -1.44 -1.29 9.33
N ILE A 56 -0.58 -2.10 8.73
CA ILE A 56 -0.44 -3.50 9.13
C ILE A 56 0.92 -3.73 9.75
N MET A 57 0.90 -3.88 11.06
CA MET A 57 2.07 -4.24 11.85
C MET A 57 1.71 -5.35 12.83
N PRO A 58 2.58 -6.35 13.06
CA PRO A 58 2.26 -7.52 13.88
C PRO A 58 1.98 -7.19 15.35
N ASP A 59 2.60 -6.13 15.89
CA ASP A 59 2.54 -5.81 17.33
C ASP A 59 1.55 -4.70 17.69
N MET A 60 1.07 -3.92 16.72
CA MET A 60 0.11 -2.84 16.92
C MET A 60 -0.63 -2.52 15.62
N ASP A 61 -1.95 -2.42 15.68
CA ASP A 61 -2.77 -1.99 14.55
C ASP A 61 -2.53 -0.50 14.25
N GLY A 62 -2.19 -0.18 13.01
CA GLY A 62 -2.02 1.20 12.57
C GLY A 62 -3.28 2.06 12.76
N VAL A 63 -4.47 1.45 12.81
CA VAL A 63 -5.72 2.16 13.16
C VAL A 63 -5.72 2.60 14.62
N GLU A 64 -5.18 1.80 15.53
CA GLU A 64 -4.99 2.18 16.94
C GLU A 64 -3.98 3.32 17.06
N VAL A 65 -2.90 3.29 16.28
CA VAL A 65 -1.93 4.40 16.22
C VAL A 65 -2.60 5.69 15.75
N LEU A 66 -3.46 5.64 14.72
CA LEU A 66 -4.23 6.80 14.26
C LEU A 66 -5.15 7.34 15.37
N GLY A 67 -5.82 6.46 16.12
CA GLY A 67 -6.62 6.85 17.27
C GLY A 67 -5.81 7.63 18.32
N ALA A 68 -4.65 7.08 18.71
CA ALA A 68 -3.75 7.71 19.67
C ALA A 68 -3.14 9.03 19.18
N LEU A 69 -2.87 9.16 17.87
CA LEU A 69 -2.45 10.43 17.27
C LEU A 69 -3.55 11.50 17.36
N GLY A 70 -4.81 11.10 17.18
CA GLY A 70 -5.96 11.98 17.31
C GLY A 70 -6.17 12.47 18.73
N GLU A 71 -6.04 11.59 19.73
CA GLU A 71 -6.13 11.95 21.15
C GLU A 71 -5.05 12.98 21.55
N GLN A 72 -3.85 12.89 20.93
CA GLN A 72 -2.76 13.84 21.17
C GLN A 72 -2.87 15.12 20.34
N LEU A 73 -3.95 15.31 19.57
CA LEU A 73 -4.18 16.48 18.70
C LEU A 73 -3.01 16.77 17.75
N VAL A 74 -2.45 15.72 17.16
CA VAL A 74 -1.31 15.84 16.27
C VAL A 74 -1.70 16.60 14.99
N THR A 75 -0.93 17.63 14.65
CA THR A 75 -1.18 18.50 13.48
C THR A 75 -0.32 18.12 12.27
N ALA A 76 0.58 17.13 12.40
CA ALA A 76 1.42 16.66 11.32
C ALA A 76 0.55 16.13 10.17
N LYS A 77 1.05 16.29 8.95
CA LYS A 77 0.47 15.67 7.75
C LYS A 77 0.73 14.17 7.78
N ILE A 78 -0.31 13.35 7.64
CA ILE A 78 -0.20 11.90 7.73
C ILE A 78 -0.36 11.28 6.33
N ILE A 79 0.62 10.49 5.93
CA ILE A 79 0.59 9.62 4.76
C ILE A 79 0.41 8.20 5.27
N ILE A 80 -0.66 7.53 4.84
CA ILE A 80 -0.89 6.14 5.17
C ILE A 80 -0.17 5.27 4.14
N THR A 81 0.72 4.37 4.57
CA THR A 81 1.30 3.35 3.71
C THR A 81 0.54 2.05 3.89
N SER A 82 0.16 1.39 2.81
CA SER A 82 -0.72 0.22 2.93
C SER A 82 -0.49 -0.79 1.80
N GLY A 83 -0.36 -2.06 2.19
CA GLY A 83 -0.44 -3.22 1.29
C GLY A 83 -1.79 -3.92 1.33
N VAL A 84 -2.83 -3.32 1.92
CA VAL A 84 -4.10 -3.96 2.24
C VAL A 84 -5.30 -3.42 1.52
N GLY A 85 -6.34 -4.26 1.53
CA GLY A 85 -7.60 -4.01 0.88
C GLY A 85 -8.43 -2.88 1.51
N HIS A 86 -9.44 -2.48 0.76
CA HIS A 86 -10.35 -1.36 0.97
C HIS A 86 -10.98 -1.24 2.39
N GLN A 87 -11.22 -2.36 3.08
CA GLN A 87 -11.87 -2.35 4.41
C GLN A 87 -11.00 -1.73 5.51
N VAL A 88 -9.70 -2.02 5.53
CA VAL A 88 -8.77 -1.45 6.51
C VAL A 88 -8.57 0.04 6.25
N LEU A 89 -8.49 0.42 4.98
CA LEU A 89 -8.42 1.82 4.58
C LEU A 89 -9.65 2.63 5.01
N GLN A 90 -10.85 2.04 4.89
CA GLN A 90 -12.08 2.67 5.38
C GLN A 90 -12.10 2.80 6.91
N ALA A 91 -11.59 1.82 7.65
CA ALA A 91 -11.49 1.91 9.11
C ALA A 91 -10.51 3.02 9.52
N ALA A 92 -9.36 3.10 8.87
CA ALA A 92 -8.37 4.16 9.07
C ALA A 92 -8.96 5.55 8.77
N ALA A 93 -9.67 5.69 7.64
CA ALA A 93 -10.32 6.94 7.27
C ALA A 93 -11.39 7.38 8.29
N ARG A 94 -12.21 6.44 8.80
CA ARG A 94 -13.18 6.72 9.86
C ARG A 94 -12.52 7.17 11.17
N SER A 95 -11.44 6.50 11.56
CA SER A 95 -10.67 6.88 12.75
C SER A 95 -10.07 8.27 12.59
N ALA A 96 -9.45 8.56 11.45
CA ALA A 96 -8.89 9.87 11.15
C ALA A 96 -9.96 10.98 11.16
N ALA A 97 -11.13 10.72 10.55
CA ALA A 97 -12.26 11.66 10.55
C ALA A 97 -12.75 12.00 11.97
N ALA A 98 -12.92 10.97 12.79
CA ALA A 98 -13.41 11.14 14.17
C ALA A 98 -12.46 11.98 15.04
N HIS A 99 -11.15 11.97 14.73
CA HIS A 99 -10.11 12.64 15.52
C HIS A 99 -9.55 13.91 14.86
N GLY A 100 -10.10 14.34 13.72
CA GLY A 100 -9.65 15.56 13.02
C GLY A 100 -8.20 15.51 12.53
N LEU A 101 -7.68 14.31 12.24
CA LEU A 101 -6.32 14.12 11.76
C LEU A 101 -6.14 14.64 10.34
N ASN A 102 -4.93 15.08 10.06
CA ASN A 102 -4.52 15.71 8.81
C ASN A 102 -3.97 14.69 7.80
N ILE A 103 -4.85 13.86 7.22
CA ILE A 103 -4.44 12.86 6.22
C ILE A 103 -4.24 13.54 4.86
N VAL A 104 -3.08 13.34 4.25
CA VAL A 104 -2.75 13.88 2.92
C VAL A 104 -2.90 12.86 1.80
N GLY A 105 -2.89 11.58 2.12
CA GLY A 105 -3.09 10.54 1.13
C GLY A 105 -2.73 9.14 1.60
N ILE A 106 -2.92 8.19 0.69
CA ILE A 106 -2.60 6.78 0.87
C ILE A 106 -1.56 6.40 -0.17
N LEU A 107 -0.48 5.79 0.28
CA LEU A 107 0.60 5.28 -0.54
C LEU A 107 0.53 3.75 -0.58
N PRO A 108 0.03 3.14 -1.66
CA PRO A 108 -0.05 1.68 -1.77
C PRO A 108 1.34 1.06 -1.87
N LYS A 109 1.55 -0.06 -1.19
CA LYS A 109 2.78 -0.87 -1.31
C LYS A 109 2.62 -1.93 -2.41
N PRO A 110 3.59 -2.12 -3.32
CA PRO A 110 4.82 -1.36 -3.51
C PRO A 110 4.55 0.03 -4.12
N PHE A 111 5.22 1.06 -3.65
CA PHE A 111 4.94 2.43 -4.07
C PHE A 111 5.98 2.99 -5.07
N ASN A 112 5.51 3.95 -5.85
CA ASN A 112 6.36 4.73 -6.74
C ASN A 112 6.95 5.93 -5.97
N PRO A 113 8.29 6.13 -5.98
CA PRO A 113 8.93 7.28 -5.36
C PRO A 113 8.38 8.64 -5.78
N LYS A 114 7.87 8.75 -7.01
CA LYS A 114 7.26 9.98 -7.51
C LYS A 114 5.94 10.28 -6.78
N ALA A 115 5.09 9.26 -6.58
CA ALA A 115 3.83 9.40 -5.88
C ALA A 115 4.03 9.89 -4.44
N PHE A 116 5.05 9.37 -3.74
CA PHE A 116 5.39 9.83 -2.40
C PHE A 116 5.80 11.31 -2.37
N ARG A 117 6.62 11.77 -3.32
CA ARG A 117 7.04 13.19 -3.40
C ARG A 117 5.84 14.11 -3.65
N GLU A 118 4.94 13.72 -4.53
CA GLU A 118 3.74 14.50 -4.81
C GLU A 118 2.88 14.65 -3.56
N MET A 119 2.78 13.61 -2.72
CA MET A 119 2.01 13.64 -1.47
C MET A 119 2.60 14.57 -0.40
N ILE A 120 3.90 14.72 -0.32
CA ILE A 120 4.55 15.61 0.66
C ILE A 120 4.09 17.07 0.48
N ASP A 121 3.88 17.50 -0.75
CA ASP A 121 3.53 18.88 -1.10
C ASP A 121 2.01 19.12 -1.15
N LEU A 122 1.17 18.07 -1.03
CA LEU A 122 -0.27 18.21 -1.12
C LEU A 122 -0.88 18.94 0.08
N PRO A 123 -1.95 19.74 -0.15
CA PRO A 123 -2.80 20.19 0.94
C PRO A 123 -3.49 19.01 1.60
N SER A 124 -3.85 19.19 2.88
CA SER A 124 -4.56 18.17 3.65
C SER A 124 -5.92 17.84 3.03
N LEU A 125 -6.23 16.57 2.94
CA LEU A 125 -7.56 16.10 2.56
C LEU A 125 -8.47 16.11 3.79
N ASN A 126 -9.74 16.49 3.60
CA ASN A 126 -10.73 16.24 4.65
C ASN A 126 -10.99 14.74 4.72
N ALA A 127 -11.10 14.20 5.93
CA ALA A 127 -11.33 12.77 6.13
C ALA A 127 -12.61 12.25 5.44
N ILE A 128 -13.57 13.13 5.12
CA ILE A 128 -14.78 12.82 4.34
C ILE A 128 -14.41 12.47 2.88
N ASP A 129 -13.39 13.13 2.33
CA ASP A 129 -12.94 12.90 0.95
C ASP A 129 -12.32 11.49 0.76
N LEU A 130 -11.82 10.89 1.86
CA LEU A 130 -11.32 9.51 1.87
C LEU A 130 -12.45 8.45 1.84
N LEU A 131 -13.67 8.82 2.26
CA LEU A 131 -14.81 7.91 2.31
C LEU A 131 -15.55 7.80 0.97
N ASP A 132 -15.54 8.87 0.17
CA ASP A 132 -16.30 8.93 -1.09
C ASP A 132 -15.59 8.22 -2.27
N GLY A 133 -14.40 7.65 -2.07
CA GLY A 133 -13.66 6.92 -3.10
C GLY A 133 -13.23 7.75 -4.31
N GLN A 134 -13.67 9.02 -4.41
CA GLN A 134 -13.38 9.89 -5.56
C GLN A 134 -12.00 10.53 -5.48
N HIS A 135 -11.44 10.72 -4.29
CA HIS A 135 -10.11 11.32 -4.09
C HIS A 135 -8.96 10.33 -3.95
N LEU A 136 -9.24 9.02 -3.85
CA LEU A 136 -8.21 7.98 -4.04
C LEU A 136 -7.63 8.00 -5.47
N GLN A 137 -8.29 8.71 -6.39
CA GLN A 137 -7.90 8.84 -7.79
C GLN A 137 -7.11 10.13 -8.12
N SER A 138 -6.97 11.09 -7.21
CA SER A 138 -6.50 12.43 -7.60
C SER A 138 -5.12 12.84 -7.10
N SER A 139 -4.35 12.00 -6.41
CA SER A 139 -2.97 12.34 -6.02
C SER A 139 -1.88 11.37 -6.48
N SER A 140 -2.24 10.38 -7.24
CA SER A 140 -1.37 9.78 -8.24
C SER A 140 -2.23 9.62 -9.48
N SER A 141 -1.76 10.03 -10.64
CA SER A 141 -2.24 9.50 -11.90
C SER A 141 -1.87 8.01 -11.96
N VAL A 142 -2.47 7.20 -11.07
CA VAL A 142 -2.74 5.82 -11.42
C VAL A 142 -3.80 5.98 -12.49
N PRO A 143 -3.49 5.76 -13.75
CA PRO A 143 -4.50 5.76 -14.76
C PRO A 143 -5.57 4.81 -14.28
N ALA A 144 -6.79 5.20 -14.46
CA ALA A 144 -7.92 4.36 -14.10
C ALA A 144 -7.83 3.11 -14.98
N ILE A 145 -7.23 2.05 -14.43
CA ILE A 145 -7.26 0.72 -15.08
C ILE A 145 -8.73 0.41 -15.31
N THR A 146 -9.08 0.26 -16.56
CA THR A 146 -10.46 0.02 -16.97
C THR A 146 -10.72 -1.47 -17.17
N ALA A 147 -11.99 -1.85 -17.23
CA ALA A 147 -12.36 -3.22 -17.61
C ALA A 147 -11.79 -3.62 -18.98
N THR A 148 -11.66 -2.65 -19.89
CA THR A 148 -11.06 -2.88 -21.21
C THR A 148 -9.57 -3.22 -21.10
N ASP A 149 -8.83 -2.54 -20.22
CA ASP A 149 -7.41 -2.83 -20.02
C ASP A 149 -7.22 -4.23 -19.43
N VAL A 150 -8.06 -4.63 -18.46
CA VAL A 150 -8.03 -5.97 -17.89
C VAL A 150 -8.38 -7.03 -18.95
N ALA A 151 -9.42 -6.80 -19.77
CA ALA A 151 -9.79 -7.73 -20.84
C ALA A 151 -8.67 -7.87 -21.89
N GLN A 152 -8.00 -6.78 -22.23
CA GLN A 152 -6.83 -6.80 -23.13
C GLN A 152 -5.66 -7.53 -22.50
N ALA A 153 -5.37 -7.29 -21.23
CA ALA A 153 -4.30 -7.97 -20.52
C ALA A 153 -4.49 -9.49 -20.43
N ILE A 154 -5.74 -9.95 -20.24
CA ILE A 154 -6.10 -11.37 -20.28
C ILE A 154 -5.87 -11.91 -21.71
N THR A 155 -6.41 -11.24 -22.71
CA THR A 155 -6.31 -11.66 -24.12
C THR A 155 -4.86 -11.71 -24.61
N ASN A 156 -4.07 -10.69 -24.25
CA ASN A 156 -2.66 -10.56 -24.64
C ASN A 156 -1.72 -11.38 -23.75
N ARG A 157 -2.22 -12.07 -22.72
CA ARG A 157 -1.43 -12.83 -21.73
C ARG A 157 -0.37 -11.96 -21.02
N GLU A 158 -0.71 -10.71 -20.72
CA GLU A 158 0.16 -9.79 -19.98
C GLU A 158 0.19 -10.09 -18.48
N ILE A 159 -0.83 -10.80 -17.98
CA ILE A 159 -0.91 -11.26 -16.61
C ILE A 159 -0.12 -12.57 -16.51
N THR A 160 0.90 -12.59 -15.69
CA THR A 160 1.81 -13.71 -15.45
C THR A 160 1.64 -14.26 -14.02
N LEU A 161 2.28 -15.38 -13.71
CA LEU A 161 2.25 -15.98 -12.37
C LEU A 161 3.62 -15.96 -11.71
N ALA A 162 3.67 -15.54 -10.46
CA ALA A 162 4.75 -15.82 -9.53
C ALA A 162 4.35 -17.00 -8.64
N TYR A 163 5.29 -17.89 -8.31
CA TYR A 163 5.02 -19.06 -7.49
C TYR A 163 5.73 -18.92 -6.15
N GLN A 164 4.95 -18.95 -5.08
CA GLN A 164 5.46 -18.90 -3.71
C GLN A 164 5.44 -20.31 -3.12
N PRO A 165 6.59 -20.86 -2.69
CA PRO A 165 6.65 -22.19 -2.10
C PRO A 165 5.94 -22.19 -0.74
N LYS A 166 5.18 -23.27 -0.46
CA LYS A 166 4.58 -23.58 0.83
C LYS A 166 5.35 -24.76 1.43
N VAL A 167 5.87 -24.56 2.63
CA VAL A 167 6.64 -25.57 3.35
C VAL A 167 5.91 -25.97 4.64
N ASP A 168 6.02 -27.23 5.01
CA ASP A 168 5.58 -27.68 6.32
C ASP A 168 6.51 -27.09 7.41
N CYS A 169 5.94 -26.40 8.39
CA CYS A 169 6.69 -25.69 9.40
C CYS A 169 7.44 -26.63 10.38
N THR A 170 7.05 -27.91 10.44
CA THR A 170 7.65 -28.92 11.33
C THR A 170 8.80 -29.67 10.66
N SER A 171 8.56 -30.13 9.41
CA SER A 171 9.53 -30.92 8.66
C SER A 171 10.46 -30.07 7.76
N GLY A 172 10.03 -28.84 7.40
CA GLY A 172 10.70 -28.01 6.40
C GLY A 172 10.50 -28.50 4.95
N GLU A 173 9.68 -29.54 4.74
CA GLU A 173 9.44 -30.10 3.42
C GLU A 173 8.52 -29.23 2.59
N LEU A 174 8.77 -29.18 1.29
CA LEU A 174 7.93 -28.48 0.32
C LEU A 174 6.60 -29.25 0.17
N VAL A 175 5.48 -28.61 0.51
CA VAL A 175 4.13 -29.21 0.44
C VAL A 175 3.30 -28.65 -0.71
N GLY A 176 3.75 -27.59 -1.38
CA GLY A 176 3.04 -27.01 -2.51
C GLY A 176 3.54 -25.63 -2.90
N PHE A 177 2.78 -24.99 -3.77
CA PHE A 177 3.04 -23.62 -4.21
C PHE A 177 1.74 -22.82 -4.22
N GLU A 178 1.85 -21.53 -4.02
CA GLU A 178 0.78 -20.57 -4.28
C GLU A 178 1.08 -19.86 -5.61
N ALA A 179 0.12 -19.87 -6.53
CA ALA A 179 0.22 -19.13 -7.77
C ALA A 179 -0.37 -17.73 -7.57
N LEU A 180 0.47 -16.73 -7.68
CA LEU A 180 0.14 -15.33 -7.43
C LEU A 180 0.20 -14.56 -8.73
N ALA A 181 -0.94 -14.05 -9.18
CA ALA A 181 -1.04 -13.26 -10.41
C ALA A 181 -0.24 -11.96 -10.30
N ARG A 182 0.43 -11.60 -11.41
CA ARG A 182 1.24 -10.39 -11.54
C ARG A 182 0.95 -9.76 -12.89
N TRP A 183 0.62 -8.48 -12.87
CA TRP A 183 0.42 -7.72 -14.10
C TRP A 183 1.38 -6.53 -14.15
N SER A 184 2.17 -6.48 -15.24
CA SER A 184 3.05 -5.35 -15.53
C SER A 184 2.52 -4.64 -16.77
N HIS A 185 1.82 -3.54 -16.56
CA HIS A 185 1.28 -2.72 -17.64
C HIS A 185 2.38 -1.87 -18.27
N LYS A 186 2.36 -1.72 -19.61
CA LYS A 186 3.43 -1.02 -20.36
C LYS A 186 3.59 0.45 -19.95
N GLU A 187 2.49 1.09 -19.62
CA GLU A 187 2.41 2.53 -19.32
C GLU A 187 2.45 2.79 -17.81
N TYR A 188 1.84 1.87 -17.01
CA TYR A 188 1.55 2.08 -15.62
C TYR A 188 2.43 1.24 -14.68
N GLY A 189 3.28 0.40 -15.25
CA GLY A 189 4.14 -0.48 -14.47
C GLY A 189 3.37 -1.60 -13.77
N PHE A 190 3.75 -1.92 -12.56
CA PHE A 190 3.12 -2.98 -11.77
C PHE A 190 1.72 -2.58 -11.32
N ILE A 191 0.73 -3.40 -11.66
CA ILE A 191 -0.66 -3.28 -11.21
C ILE A 191 -0.90 -4.33 -10.12
N ALA A 192 -1.35 -3.88 -8.96
CA ALA A 192 -1.60 -4.75 -7.83
C ALA A 192 -2.77 -5.72 -8.11
N PRO A 193 -2.68 -7.00 -7.66
CA PRO A 193 -3.71 -8.01 -7.94
C PRO A 193 -5.10 -7.64 -7.46
N ASP A 194 -5.22 -7.00 -6.31
CA ASP A 194 -6.49 -6.53 -5.75
C ASP A 194 -7.21 -5.53 -6.66
N ILE A 195 -6.48 -4.71 -7.42
CA ILE A 195 -7.05 -3.76 -8.38
C ILE A 195 -7.66 -4.50 -9.58
N PHE A 196 -6.87 -5.30 -10.30
CA PHE A 196 -7.38 -5.91 -11.52
C PHE A 196 -8.31 -7.09 -11.27
N ILE A 197 -8.18 -7.79 -10.14
CA ILE A 197 -9.13 -8.84 -9.72
C ILE A 197 -10.49 -8.21 -9.40
N ALA A 198 -10.53 -7.12 -8.61
CA ALA A 198 -11.78 -6.43 -8.31
C ALA A 198 -12.48 -5.91 -9.58
N ILE A 199 -11.72 -5.40 -10.55
CA ILE A 199 -12.26 -4.97 -11.85
C ILE A 199 -12.80 -6.18 -12.63
N ALA A 200 -12.08 -7.32 -12.63
CA ALA A 200 -12.50 -8.54 -13.30
C ALA A 200 -13.81 -9.08 -12.70
N GLU A 201 -13.95 -9.08 -11.38
CA GLU A 201 -15.18 -9.50 -10.68
C GLU A 201 -16.37 -8.62 -11.05
N GLN A 202 -16.19 -7.30 -11.00
CA GLN A 202 -17.25 -6.33 -11.27
C GLN A 202 -17.73 -6.33 -12.74
N ASN A 203 -16.89 -6.80 -13.67
CA ASN A 203 -17.15 -6.74 -15.11
C ASN A 203 -17.27 -8.11 -15.80
N ASN A 204 -17.51 -9.18 -15.04
CA ASN A 204 -17.67 -10.56 -15.54
C ASN A 204 -16.44 -11.09 -16.33
N LEU A 205 -15.23 -10.64 -15.97
CA LEU A 205 -13.97 -11.09 -16.57
C LEU A 205 -13.24 -12.10 -15.68
N ILE A 206 -13.81 -12.41 -14.51
CA ILE A 206 -13.15 -13.27 -13.51
C ILE A 206 -12.96 -14.70 -14.01
N ASP A 207 -13.91 -15.21 -14.80
CA ASP A 207 -13.84 -16.55 -15.36
C ASP A 207 -12.70 -16.64 -16.40
N ASP A 208 -12.58 -15.64 -17.27
CA ASP A 208 -11.50 -15.57 -18.27
C ASP A 208 -10.13 -15.44 -17.60
N LEU A 209 -10.03 -14.60 -16.55
CA LEU A 209 -8.82 -14.48 -15.74
C LEU A 209 -8.48 -15.81 -15.06
N THR A 210 -9.45 -16.50 -14.52
CA THR A 210 -9.28 -17.80 -13.86
C THR A 210 -8.77 -18.85 -14.86
N ILE A 211 -9.33 -18.89 -16.05
CA ILE A 211 -8.90 -19.80 -17.12
C ILE A 211 -7.43 -19.50 -17.49
N LEU A 212 -7.07 -18.23 -17.68
CA LEU A 212 -5.70 -17.80 -17.98
C LEU A 212 -4.72 -18.27 -16.89
N VAL A 213 -5.10 -18.13 -15.60
CA VAL A 213 -4.29 -18.59 -14.46
C VAL A 213 -4.09 -20.10 -14.53
N PHE A 214 -5.14 -20.89 -14.76
CA PHE A 214 -5.02 -22.34 -14.89
C PHE A 214 -4.20 -22.79 -16.10
N GLU A 215 -4.35 -22.14 -17.24
CA GLU A 215 -3.55 -22.42 -18.43
C GLU A 215 -2.05 -22.22 -18.22
N GLN A 216 -1.66 -21.28 -17.35
CA GLN A 216 -0.27 -21.04 -17.00
C GLN A 216 0.21 -21.96 -15.86
N ALA A 217 -0.60 -22.12 -14.82
CA ALA A 217 -0.21 -22.86 -13.61
C ALA A 217 -0.07 -24.37 -13.86
N LEU A 218 -1.01 -24.99 -14.57
CA LEU A 218 -1.03 -26.44 -14.75
C LEU A 218 0.18 -26.99 -15.50
N PRO A 219 0.63 -26.39 -16.64
CA PRO A 219 1.85 -26.85 -17.32
C PRO A 219 3.10 -26.66 -16.47
N TRP A 220 3.16 -25.56 -15.69
CA TRP A 220 4.28 -25.30 -14.79
C TRP A 220 4.36 -26.34 -13.69
N PHE A 221 3.21 -26.67 -13.08
CA PHE A 221 3.12 -27.63 -11.99
C PHE A 221 3.51 -29.07 -12.41
N ARG A 222 3.21 -29.47 -13.65
CA ARG A 222 3.61 -30.77 -14.20
C ARG A 222 5.12 -31.04 -14.19
N GLN A 223 5.95 -30.01 -14.02
CA GLN A 223 7.41 -30.16 -13.95
C GLN A 223 7.88 -30.69 -12.58
N PHE A 224 6.99 -30.68 -11.59
CA PHE A 224 7.28 -31.07 -10.19
C PHE A 224 6.52 -32.33 -9.74
N CYS A 225 5.69 -32.91 -10.61
CA CYS A 225 4.93 -34.15 -10.35
C CYS A 225 5.57 -35.35 -11.11
#